data_55b77218df6cc39dc0e42f94995541f5
#
_entry.id   55b77218df6cc39dc0e42f94995541f5
#
_cell.length_a   1.000
_cell.length_b   1.000
_cell.length_c   1.000
_cell.angle_alpha   90.00
_cell.angle_beta   90.00
_cell.angle_gamma   90.00
#
_symmetry.space_group_name_H-M   'P 1'
#
loop_
_entity.id
_entity.type
_entity.pdbx_description
1 polymer ?
#
loop_
_entity_poly.entity_id
_entity_poly.type
_entity_poly.pdbx_seq_one_letter_code
_entity_poly.pdbx_strand_id
1 'polypeptide(L)'
;MIDPHTDPQSFLRQLYDAAVLRALPLHNTAAYLPTPPKGRTVVLGAGKAGGAMAQAVEALWPADKPMSGLVVTRYGHTPPRPAGVPERIEVVEASHPVPDAAGLAAAERILALTQGLTADDLVLCLISGGGSALLTLPADGLTLADKQRINKDLLNSGAGIGEMNCVRKH
;
A
#
# COMPACT_ATOMS: atom_id res chain seq x y z
N MET A 1 -33.68 -9.36 -5.03
CA MET A 1 -33.25 -7.98 -5.34
C MET A 1 -34.19 -7.05 -4.62
N ILE A 2 -33.70 -6.07 -3.85
CA ILE A 2 -34.54 -5.11 -3.12
C ILE A 2 -35.13 -4.12 -4.13
N ASP A 3 -36.42 -3.86 -4.06
CA ASP A 3 -37.08 -2.89 -4.94
C ASP A 3 -36.73 -1.46 -4.48
N PRO A 4 -36.15 -0.61 -5.36
CA PRO A 4 -35.77 0.75 -5.02
C PRO A 4 -36.95 1.67 -4.68
N HIS A 5 -38.17 1.33 -5.11
CA HIS A 5 -39.36 2.13 -4.86
C HIS A 5 -40.02 1.82 -3.52
N THR A 6 -39.88 0.58 -3.02
CA THR A 6 -40.48 0.16 -1.74
C THR A 6 -39.50 0.27 -0.58
N ASP A 7 -38.20 0.09 -0.80
CA ASP A 7 -37.15 0.22 0.21
C ASP A 7 -35.88 0.82 -0.39
N PRO A 8 -35.86 2.14 -0.66
CA PRO A 8 -34.74 2.83 -1.28
C PRO A 8 -33.46 2.80 -0.41
N GLN A 9 -33.62 2.80 0.92
CA GLN A 9 -32.46 2.80 1.81
C GLN A 9 -31.70 1.47 1.74
N SER A 10 -32.38 0.35 1.83
CA SER A 10 -31.76 -0.97 1.70
C SER A 10 -31.22 -1.22 0.29
N PHE A 11 -31.89 -0.70 -0.74
CA PHE A 11 -31.39 -0.76 -2.12
C PHE A 11 -30.07 0.00 -2.28
N LEU A 12 -29.98 1.24 -1.79
CA LEU A 12 -28.74 2.03 -1.84
C LEU A 12 -27.63 1.39 -1.04
N ARG A 13 -27.92 0.80 0.12
CA ARG A 13 -26.95 0.03 0.91
C ARG A 13 -26.42 -1.17 0.13
N GLN A 14 -27.29 -1.94 -0.52
CA GLN A 14 -26.84 -3.05 -1.38
C GLN A 14 -25.92 -2.60 -2.50
N LEU A 15 -26.22 -1.48 -3.17
CA LEU A 15 -25.33 -0.93 -4.21
C LEU A 15 -23.97 -0.53 -3.65
N TYR A 16 -23.98 0.16 -2.51
CA TYR A 16 -22.74 0.54 -1.82
C TYR A 16 -21.92 -0.69 -1.43
N ASP A 17 -22.52 -1.68 -0.79
CA ASP A 17 -21.85 -2.90 -0.33
C ASP A 17 -21.28 -3.68 -1.53
N ALA A 18 -22.04 -3.77 -2.64
CA ALA A 18 -21.57 -4.41 -3.86
C ALA A 18 -20.34 -3.70 -4.46
N ALA A 19 -20.33 -2.37 -4.49
CA ALA A 19 -19.21 -1.57 -4.97
C ALA A 19 -17.98 -1.73 -4.08
N VAL A 20 -18.16 -1.64 -2.75
CA VAL A 20 -17.08 -1.83 -1.77
C VAL A 20 -16.50 -3.23 -1.88
N LEU A 21 -17.35 -4.27 -1.88
CA LEU A 21 -16.93 -5.66 -1.98
C LEU A 21 -16.07 -5.89 -3.25
N ARG A 22 -16.51 -5.34 -4.39
CA ARG A 22 -15.78 -5.46 -5.66
C ARG A 22 -14.42 -4.75 -5.63
N ALA A 23 -14.28 -3.69 -4.84
CA ALA A 23 -13.05 -2.91 -4.69
C ALA A 23 -12.07 -3.51 -3.66
N LEU A 24 -12.51 -4.43 -2.79
CA LEU A 24 -11.63 -5.03 -1.79
C LEU A 24 -10.50 -5.86 -2.45
N PRO A 25 -9.23 -5.69 -2.02
CA PRO A 25 -8.10 -6.40 -2.61
C PRO A 25 -8.28 -7.93 -2.65
N LEU A 26 -8.83 -8.53 -1.61
CA LEU A 26 -9.05 -9.98 -1.56
C LEU A 26 -9.92 -10.51 -2.71
N HIS A 27 -10.83 -9.70 -3.22
CA HIS A 27 -11.78 -10.08 -4.28
C HIS A 27 -11.34 -9.73 -5.70
N ASN A 28 -10.32 -8.88 -5.84
CA ASN A 28 -9.87 -8.44 -7.17
C ASN A 28 -8.41 -8.75 -7.50
N THR A 29 -7.55 -9.02 -6.50
CA THR A 29 -6.10 -9.20 -6.69
C THR A 29 -5.76 -10.46 -7.48
N ALA A 30 -6.52 -11.55 -7.33
CA ALA A 30 -6.20 -12.85 -7.93
C ALA A 30 -5.95 -12.78 -9.45
N ALA A 31 -6.74 -11.97 -10.16
CA ALA A 31 -6.64 -11.83 -11.62
C ALA A 31 -5.36 -11.12 -12.10
N TYR A 32 -4.64 -10.47 -11.21
CA TYR A 32 -3.46 -9.65 -11.52
C TYR A 32 -2.16 -10.21 -10.90
N LEU A 33 -2.25 -11.30 -10.13
CA LEU A 33 -1.04 -11.93 -9.58
C LEU A 33 -0.25 -12.61 -10.70
N PRO A 34 1.05 -12.35 -10.81
CA PRO A 34 1.91 -13.05 -11.75
C PRO A 34 2.15 -14.50 -11.31
N THR A 35 2.62 -15.31 -12.23
CA THR A 35 3.12 -16.65 -11.91
C THR A 35 4.31 -16.56 -10.95
N PRO A 36 4.36 -17.39 -9.90
CA PRO A 36 5.51 -17.44 -9.01
C PRO A 36 6.83 -17.68 -9.76
N PRO A 37 7.90 -16.96 -9.38
CA PRO A 37 9.20 -17.12 -10.01
C PRO A 37 9.88 -18.44 -9.61
N LYS A 38 11.02 -18.74 -10.22
CA LYS A 38 11.88 -19.84 -9.78
C LYS A 38 12.55 -19.56 -8.44
N GLY A 39 12.94 -18.30 -8.21
CA GLY A 39 13.52 -17.82 -6.97
C GLY A 39 12.46 -17.38 -5.95
N ARG A 40 12.75 -16.34 -5.20
CA ARG A 40 11.87 -15.77 -4.17
C ARG A 40 11.02 -14.62 -4.71
N THR A 41 9.89 -14.38 -4.07
CA THR A 41 9.08 -13.18 -4.30
C THR A 41 9.30 -12.19 -3.16
N VAL A 42 9.70 -10.96 -3.51
CA VAL A 42 9.82 -9.85 -2.56
C VAL A 42 8.67 -8.88 -2.82
N VAL A 43 7.80 -8.72 -1.82
CA VAL A 43 6.65 -7.83 -1.91
C VAL A 43 6.99 -6.50 -1.24
N LEU A 44 6.87 -5.43 -2.00
CA LEU A 44 7.11 -4.07 -1.54
C LEU A 44 5.86 -3.23 -1.78
N GLY A 45 5.62 -2.22 -0.95
CA GLY A 45 4.45 -1.39 -1.22
C GLY A 45 4.26 -0.20 -0.29
N ALA A 46 3.41 0.71 -0.74
CA ALA A 46 2.98 1.83 0.06
C ALA A 46 1.60 2.35 -0.35
N GLY A 47 0.83 2.79 0.63
CA GLY A 47 -0.46 3.42 0.40
C GLY A 47 -1.51 3.02 1.44
N LYS A 48 -2.64 3.74 1.44
CA LYS A 48 -3.71 3.54 2.43
C LYS A 48 -4.34 2.15 2.40
N ALA A 49 -4.27 1.44 1.28
CA ALA A 49 -4.73 0.06 1.15
C ALA A 49 -3.60 -0.97 1.29
N GLY A 50 -2.36 -0.55 1.61
CA GLY A 50 -1.17 -1.42 1.65
C GLY A 50 -1.35 -2.67 2.51
N GLY A 51 -1.88 -2.53 3.73
CA GLY A 51 -2.13 -3.66 4.61
C GLY A 51 -3.15 -4.66 4.04
N ALA A 52 -4.27 -4.16 3.49
CA ALA A 52 -5.28 -5.03 2.87
C ALA A 52 -4.76 -5.73 1.60
N MET A 53 -3.94 -5.04 0.80
CA MET A 53 -3.31 -5.63 -0.39
C MET A 53 -2.29 -6.70 0.00
N ALA A 54 -1.47 -6.47 1.03
CA ALA A 54 -0.53 -7.45 1.54
C ALA A 54 -1.25 -8.73 1.99
N GLN A 55 -2.29 -8.60 2.82
CA GLN A 55 -3.08 -9.74 3.29
C GLN A 55 -3.76 -10.50 2.14
N ALA A 56 -4.24 -9.78 1.11
CA ALA A 56 -4.82 -10.42 -0.07
C ALA A 56 -3.78 -11.23 -0.85
N VAL A 57 -2.57 -10.67 -1.04
CA VAL A 57 -1.47 -11.41 -1.68
C VAL A 57 -1.07 -12.62 -0.86
N GLU A 58 -0.94 -12.50 0.46
CA GLU A 58 -0.62 -13.62 1.35
C GLU A 58 -1.65 -14.76 1.30
N ALA A 59 -2.94 -14.40 1.22
CA ALA A 59 -4.03 -15.37 1.11
C ALA A 59 -4.07 -16.11 -0.23
N LEU A 60 -3.65 -15.44 -1.30
CA LEU A 60 -3.77 -15.94 -2.67
C LEU A 60 -2.47 -16.55 -3.21
N TRP A 61 -1.31 -16.24 -2.61
CA TRP A 61 -0.02 -16.76 -3.06
C TRP A 61 0.18 -18.20 -2.63
N PRO A 62 0.68 -19.07 -3.51
CA PRO A 62 0.89 -20.48 -3.16
C PRO A 62 1.74 -20.64 -1.89
N ALA A 63 1.30 -21.54 -1.00
CA ALA A 63 1.93 -21.73 0.31
C ALA A 63 3.36 -22.29 0.22
N ASP A 64 3.63 -23.07 -0.83
CA ASP A 64 4.93 -23.70 -1.11
C ASP A 64 5.94 -22.76 -1.79
N LYS A 65 5.51 -21.54 -2.18
CA LYS A 65 6.39 -20.58 -2.86
C LYS A 65 6.94 -19.55 -1.88
N PRO A 66 8.27 -19.36 -1.82
CA PRO A 66 8.89 -18.42 -0.92
C PRO A 66 8.46 -16.98 -1.23
N MET A 67 7.97 -16.30 -0.21
CA MET A 67 7.55 -14.90 -0.27
C MET A 67 7.88 -14.21 1.04
N SER A 68 8.37 -12.98 0.95
CA SER A 68 8.58 -12.08 2.06
C SER A 68 8.43 -10.63 1.58
N GLY A 69 8.37 -9.69 2.48
CA GLY A 69 8.31 -8.30 2.06
C GLY A 69 7.96 -7.32 3.17
N LEU A 70 7.80 -6.07 2.78
CA LEU A 70 7.38 -4.98 3.64
C LEU A 70 6.51 -4.00 2.86
N VAL A 71 5.37 -3.64 3.44
CA VAL A 71 4.50 -2.60 2.92
C VAL A 71 4.27 -1.53 3.99
N VAL A 72 4.10 -0.27 3.55
CA VAL A 72 3.81 0.85 4.44
C VAL A 72 2.37 1.29 4.24
N THR A 73 1.63 1.39 5.33
CA THR A 73 0.28 1.94 5.32
C THR A 73 0.13 3.07 6.33
N ARG A 74 -1.00 3.76 6.31
CA ARG A 74 -1.30 4.81 7.27
C ARG A 74 -1.69 4.22 8.62
N TYR A 75 -1.37 4.91 9.72
CA TYR A 75 -1.84 4.55 11.07
C TYR A 75 -3.33 4.23 11.11
N GLY A 76 -3.65 3.09 11.75
CA GLY A 76 -5.02 2.60 11.88
C GLY A 76 -5.65 2.05 10.59
N HIS A 77 -4.84 1.74 9.56
CA HIS A 77 -5.30 1.21 8.27
C HIS A 77 -4.85 -0.22 8.00
N THR A 78 -4.26 -0.88 8.98
CA THR A 78 -4.00 -2.33 8.92
C THR A 78 -5.28 -3.06 9.31
N PRO A 79 -5.96 -3.75 8.38
CA PRO A 79 -7.16 -4.50 8.75
C PRO A 79 -6.81 -5.72 9.62
N PRO A 80 -7.78 -6.22 10.40
CA PRO A 80 -7.60 -7.48 11.09
C PRO A 80 -7.20 -8.59 10.10
N ARG A 81 -6.24 -9.43 10.50
CA ARG A 81 -5.78 -10.54 9.65
C ARG A 81 -6.86 -11.61 9.57
N PRO A 82 -7.25 -12.07 8.37
CA PRO A 82 -8.17 -13.18 8.23
C PRO A 82 -7.59 -14.47 8.84
N ALA A 83 -8.45 -15.28 9.45
CA ALA A 83 -8.03 -16.55 10.03
C ALA A 83 -7.37 -17.46 8.98
N GLY A 84 -6.26 -18.09 9.33
CA GLY A 84 -5.53 -19.01 8.45
C GLY A 84 -4.63 -18.34 7.40
N VAL A 85 -4.62 -17.03 7.27
CA VAL A 85 -3.69 -16.33 6.38
C VAL A 85 -2.34 -16.18 7.08
N PRO A 86 -1.24 -16.75 6.51
CA PRO A 86 0.09 -16.65 7.12
C PRO A 86 0.62 -15.22 7.05
N GLU A 87 1.46 -14.86 8.01
CA GLU A 87 2.16 -13.57 8.02
C GLU A 87 3.52 -13.73 7.34
N ARG A 88 3.63 -13.27 6.10
CA ARG A 88 4.85 -13.32 5.27
C ARG A 88 5.33 -11.94 4.85
N ILE A 89 4.44 -10.95 4.92
CA ILE A 89 4.68 -9.56 4.56
C ILE A 89 4.48 -8.70 5.80
N GLU A 90 5.52 -8.02 6.23
CA GLU A 90 5.41 -7.05 7.31
C GLU A 90 4.60 -5.83 6.89
N VAL A 91 3.70 -5.37 7.75
CA VAL A 91 2.94 -4.13 7.54
C VAL A 91 3.41 -3.10 8.55
N VAL A 92 4.06 -2.04 8.06
CA VAL A 92 4.48 -0.91 8.88
C VAL A 92 3.45 0.21 8.76
N GLU A 93 3.04 0.78 9.88
CA GLU A 93 2.18 1.95 9.90
C GLU A 93 3.00 3.24 10.04
N ALA A 94 2.64 4.27 9.26
CA ALA A 94 3.34 5.55 9.22
C ALA A 94 2.36 6.73 9.05
N SER A 95 2.85 7.94 9.21
CA SER A 95 2.05 9.15 9.13
C SER A 95 1.72 9.55 7.69
N HIS A 96 0.49 10.03 7.51
CA HIS A 96 -0.02 10.58 6.26
C HIS A 96 -1.00 11.75 6.57
N PRO A 97 -0.97 12.91 5.92
CA PRO A 97 -0.24 13.24 4.68
C PRO A 97 1.19 13.78 4.88
N VAL A 98 1.61 14.04 6.10
CA VAL A 98 2.97 14.50 6.41
C VAL A 98 3.81 13.30 6.85
N PRO A 99 4.98 13.04 6.24
CA PRO A 99 5.80 11.88 6.56
C PRO A 99 6.37 11.95 7.98
N ASP A 100 6.73 10.79 8.53
CA ASP A 100 7.36 10.65 9.84
C ASP A 100 8.56 9.70 9.82
N ALA A 101 9.19 9.52 10.99
CA ALA A 101 10.35 8.64 11.14
C ALA A 101 10.04 7.16 10.85
N ALA A 102 8.81 6.71 11.11
CA ALA A 102 8.40 5.33 10.81
C ALA A 102 8.37 5.09 9.29
N GLY A 103 7.83 6.05 8.52
CA GLY A 103 7.84 5.99 7.06
C GLY A 103 9.26 6.04 6.47
N LEU A 104 10.14 6.87 7.03
CA LEU A 104 11.55 6.95 6.62
C LEU A 104 12.26 5.61 6.86
N ALA A 105 12.19 5.07 8.06
CA ALA A 105 12.83 3.79 8.39
C ALA A 105 12.30 2.63 7.55
N ALA A 106 10.98 2.62 7.26
CA ALA A 106 10.39 1.63 6.37
C ALA A 106 10.89 1.77 4.92
N ALA A 107 11.05 3.00 4.42
CA ALA A 107 11.58 3.25 3.07
C ALA A 107 13.03 2.75 2.92
N GLU A 108 13.89 3.00 3.92
CA GLU A 108 15.26 2.48 3.96
C GLU A 108 15.28 0.94 3.93
N ARG A 109 14.42 0.30 4.72
CA ARG A 109 14.28 -1.16 4.76
C ARG A 109 13.75 -1.74 3.44
N ILE A 110 12.79 -1.08 2.81
CA ILE A 110 12.27 -1.45 1.48
C ILE A 110 13.41 -1.41 0.45
N LEU A 111 14.24 -0.37 0.46
CA LEU A 111 15.40 -0.28 -0.43
C LEU A 111 16.40 -1.40 -0.17
N ALA A 112 16.66 -1.73 1.11
CA ALA A 112 17.54 -2.83 1.47
C ALA A 112 17.02 -4.19 0.99
N LEU A 113 15.71 -4.43 1.00
CA LEU A 113 15.10 -5.67 0.49
C LEU A 113 15.33 -5.89 -1.02
N THR A 114 15.64 -4.85 -1.78
CA THR A 114 15.95 -4.96 -3.22
C THR A 114 17.39 -5.38 -3.49
N GLN A 115 18.23 -5.48 -2.46
CA GLN A 115 19.63 -5.88 -2.65
C GLN A 115 19.75 -7.39 -2.82
N GLY A 116 20.73 -7.81 -3.66
CA GLY A 116 21.03 -9.22 -3.89
C GLY A 116 19.95 -9.99 -4.62
N LEU A 117 19.05 -9.30 -5.34
CA LEU A 117 18.07 -9.94 -6.22
C LEU A 117 18.74 -10.45 -7.49
N THR A 118 18.20 -11.54 -8.02
CA THR A 118 18.65 -12.18 -9.26
C THR A 118 17.55 -12.16 -10.33
N ALA A 119 17.88 -12.59 -11.53
CA ALA A 119 16.90 -12.70 -12.62
C ALA A 119 15.81 -13.76 -12.37
N ASP A 120 16.02 -14.66 -11.40
CA ASP A 120 15.03 -15.68 -11.01
C ASP A 120 14.06 -15.19 -9.93
N ASP A 121 14.30 -14.01 -9.33
CA ASP A 121 13.46 -13.42 -8.30
C ASP A 121 12.38 -12.50 -8.90
N LEU A 122 11.31 -12.28 -8.16
CA LEU A 122 10.22 -11.38 -8.50
C LEU A 122 10.10 -10.27 -7.45
N VAL A 123 10.03 -9.02 -7.89
CA VAL A 123 9.58 -7.90 -7.05
C VAL A 123 8.14 -7.57 -7.40
N LEU A 124 7.24 -7.73 -6.43
CA LEU A 124 5.83 -7.39 -6.56
C LEU A 124 5.54 -6.10 -5.80
N CYS A 125 5.18 -5.03 -6.54
CA CYS A 125 4.90 -3.72 -5.97
C CYS A 125 3.40 -3.52 -5.74
N LEU A 126 3.00 -3.28 -4.48
CA LEU A 126 1.63 -3.00 -4.06
C LEU A 126 1.47 -1.50 -3.79
N ILE A 127 0.97 -0.75 -4.76
CA ILE A 127 0.86 0.70 -4.67
C ILE A 127 -0.60 1.13 -4.65
N SER A 128 -0.94 2.00 -3.69
CA SER A 128 -2.27 2.61 -3.58
C SER A 128 -2.18 4.09 -3.21
N GLY A 129 -3.32 4.76 -3.07
CA GLY A 129 -3.37 6.20 -2.76
C GLY A 129 -2.64 6.55 -1.45
N GLY A 130 -1.85 7.64 -1.47
CA GLY A 130 -1.09 8.14 -0.33
C GLY A 130 0.36 7.66 -0.24
N GLY A 131 0.81 6.83 -1.17
CA GLY A 131 2.15 6.23 -1.16
C GLY A 131 3.29 7.25 -1.08
N SER A 132 3.21 8.39 -1.76
CA SER A 132 4.28 9.41 -1.77
C SER A 132 4.55 10.07 -0.42
N ALA A 133 3.60 10.07 0.51
CA ALA A 133 3.85 10.55 1.87
C ALA A 133 4.32 9.43 2.80
N LEU A 134 3.83 8.21 2.57
CA LEU A 134 4.15 7.04 3.38
C LEU A 134 5.54 6.47 3.06
N LEU A 135 5.93 6.50 1.79
CA LEU A 135 7.23 6.01 1.32
C LEU A 135 8.16 7.21 1.09
N THR A 136 8.75 7.70 2.16
CA THR A 136 9.59 8.90 2.16
C THR A 136 11.04 8.52 2.34
N LEU A 137 11.87 8.87 1.35
CA LEU A 137 13.33 8.78 1.45
C LEU A 137 13.91 10.10 0.92
N PRO A 138 14.39 10.99 1.81
CA PRO A 138 15.00 12.25 1.39
C PRO A 138 16.23 11.99 0.51
N ALA A 139 16.44 12.86 -0.49
CA ALA A 139 17.68 12.85 -1.26
C ALA A 139 18.87 13.31 -0.40
N ASP A 140 20.08 13.02 -0.86
CA ASP A 140 21.32 13.44 -0.19
C ASP A 140 21.32 14.94 0.09
N GLY A 141 21.65 15.30 1.32
CA GLY A 141 21.67 16.68 1.78
C GLY A 141 20.32 17.22 2.28
N LEU A 142 19.24 16.44 2.17
CA LEU A 142 17.93 16.77 2.73
C LEU A 142 17.63 15.91 3.96
N THR A 143 16.93 16.51 4.93
CA THR A 143 16.48 15.84 6.14
C THR A 143 14.99 15.48 6.07
N LEU A 144 14.53 14.60 6.96
CA LEU A 144 13.11 14.34 7.16
C LEU A 144 12.36 15.64 7.54
N ALA A 145 12.98 16.51 8.34
CA ALA A 145 12.41 17.80 8.73
C ALA A 145 12.17 18.72 7.51
N ASP A 146 13.09 18.72 6.56
CA ASP A 146 12.91 19.47 5.30
C ASP A 146 11.73 18.94 4.50
N LYS A 147 11.64 17.60 4.35
CA LYS A 147 10.49 16.97 3.69
C LYS A 147 9.18 17.28 4.39
N GLN A 148 9.15 17.28 5.72
CA GLN A 148 7.96 17.62 6.52
C GLN A 148 7.54 19.07 6.30
N ARG A 149 8.51 20.01 6.31
CA ARG A 149 8.26 21.43 6.07
C ARG A 149 7.67 21.64 4.68
N ILE A 150 8.34 21.14 3.64
CA ILE A 150 7.89 21.25 2.25
C ILE A 150 6.49 20.65 2.08
N ASN A 151 6.21 19.48 2.66
CA ASN A 151 4.88 18.89 2.59
C ASN A 151 3.79 19.76 3.21
N LYS A 152 4.06 20.35 4.37
CA LYS A 152 3.12 21.28 5.04
C LYS A 152 2.88 22.53 4.18
N ASP A 153 3.94 23.10 3.63
CA ASP A 153 3.84 24.29 2.79
C ASP A 153 3.05 24.01 1.50
N LEU A 154 3.28 22.87 0.85
CA LEU A 154 2.52 22.43 -0.31
C LEU A 154 1.04 22.21 -0.01
N LEU A 155 0.72 21.59 1.13
CA LEU A 155 -0.68 21.40 1.55
C LEU A 155 -1.40 22.73 1.80
N ASN A 156 -0.68 23.75 2.28
CA ASN A 156 -1.22 25.08 2.56
C ASN A 156 -1.24 26.01 1.33
N SER A 157 -0.49 25.68 0.27
CA SER A 157 -0.34 26.55 -0.92
C SER A 157 -1.56 26.58 -1.84
N GLY A 158 -2.45 25.58 -1.75
CA GLY A 158 -3.53 25.39 -2.70
C GLY A 158 -3.08 24.85 -4.07
N ALA A 159 -1.82 24.43 -4.21
CA ALA A 159 -1.30 23.84 -5.43
C ALA A 159 -2.05 22.55 -5.83
N GLY A 160 -2.16 22.29 -7.11
CA GLY A 160 -2.75 21.08 -7.64
C GLY A 160 -1.91 19.83 -7.28
N ILE A 161 -2.55 18.66 -7.20
CA ILE A 161 -1.86 17.42 -6.79
C ILE A 161 -0.68 17.06 -7.72
N GLY A 162 -0.77 17.37 -9.00
CA GLY A 162 0.32 17.17 -9.96
C GLY A 162 1.57 18.00 -9.61
N GLU A 163 1.38 19.28 -9.28
CA GLU A 163 2.47 20.17 -8.86
C GLU A 163 3.08 19.73 -7.54
N MET A 164 2.23 19.39 -6.55
CA MET A 164 2.69 18.87 -5.26
C MET A 164 3.54 17.59 -5.44
N ASN A 165 3.10 16.67 -6.28
CA ASN A 165 3.84 15.43 -6.53
C ASN A 165 5.13 15.67 -7.30
N CYS A 166 5.17 16.65 -8.20
CA CYS A 166 6.40 17.06 -8.87
C CYS A 166 7.45 17.51 -7.86
N VAL A 167 7.11 18.44 -6.95
CA VAL A 167 8.03 18.90 -5.90
C VAL A 167 8.45 17.78 -4.94
N ARG A 168 7.53 16.89 -4.59
CA ARG A 168 7.84 15.75 -3.67
C ARG A 168 8.80 14.73 -4.28
N LYS A 169 8.78 14.58 -5.60
CA LYS A 169 9.60 13.62 -6.34
C LYS A 169 11.03 14.13 -6.53
N HIS A 170 11.22 15.42 -6.67
CA HIS A 170 12.49 16.09 -6.96
C HIS A 170 12.99 16.92 -5.77
#